data_88dcb845a2252ccd591c43c7eb1a76d1
#
_entry.id   88dcb845a2252ccd591c43c7eb1a76d1
#
_cell.length_a   1.000
_cell.length_b   1.000
_cell.length_c   1.000
_cell.angle_alpha   90.00
_cell.angle_beta   90.00
_cell.angle_gamma   90.00
#
_symmetry.space_group_name_H-M   'P 1'
#
loop_
_entity.id
_entity.type
_entity.pdbx_description
1 polymer ?
#
loop_
_entity_poly.entity_id
_entity_poly.type
_entity_poly.pdbx_seq_one_letter_code
_entity_poly.pdbx_strand_id
1 'polypeptide(L)'
;MAEKRSSLSKAGELVYHFEDKLTLWEYFVYGFQQLLVMDSVFALPVILGHAFHLPAAQIAYLIQATLIGAGVTTLLQSAVLLRLPVAQGIGAAATVVAISLAALKFNLATVSLAFVFSMLIILFLLAPIIPSKGGRKSILEVLLILIKQPQVYGVLITLIGISLIGAAFSLINAGGYKPLYNIGSLITVTMILALIFIFRRGILRFGAILIGILVGAIYSYAVHIMSAQEIIEAPLIALPRIWPWGLESIQWNLVSAGLVPILIASLMLPTEAIGVYYTVGALDNVTITDERVRKGILGETLGSLVSLLFGSLSTTTYAQNVGAIAVTRVGARRVFTATGILLIILGLIPKIGAIIVSIPGPILGSAFVIIYSMLLLTGISVLADMDWTDKNAVIVAVSLGVALGIQYVPSTVIAQLPLYIRTIMSPLIIGTLMAIVLNLIVNLIPQWVKANKANKEDTA
;
A
#
# COMPACT_ATOMS: atom_id res chain seq x y z
N MET A 1 -13.58 23.60 3.56
CA MET A 1 -13.38 22.48 4.52
C MET A 1 -14.58 22.26 5.44
N ALA A 2 -15.23 23.27 6.01
CA ALA A 2 -16.42 23.10 6.87
C ALA A 2 -17.65 22.53 6.14
N GLU A 3 -17.93 22.96 4.92
CA GLU A 3 -19.07 22.46 4.12
C GLU A 3 -18.92 21.00 3.68
N LYS A 4 -17.68 20.54 3.39
CA LYS A 4 -17.42 19.13 3.05
C LYS A 4 -17.43 18.22 4.29
N ARG A 5 -17.11 18.74 5.49
CA ARG A 5 -17.38 18.05 6.76
C ARG A 5 -18.87 17.83 6.98
N SER A 6 -19.75 18.77 6.55
CA SER A 6 -21.20 18.62 6.64
C SER A 6 -21.77 17.59 5.65
N SER A 7 -21.11 17.33 4.51
CA SER A 7 -21.54 16.30 3.56
C SER A 7 -21.16 14.89 4.00
N LEU A 8 -20.07 14.72 4.73
CA LEU A 8 -19.73 13.45 5.38
C LEU A 8 -20.62 13.18 6.60
N SER A 9 -21.06 14.22 7.35
CA SER A 9 -22.04 14.08 8.43
C SER A 9 -23.46 13.79 7.94
N LYS A 10 -23.75 14.03 6.66
CA LYS A 10 -25.01 13.61 5.99
C LYS A 10 -24.94 12.17 5.43
N ALA A 11 -23.76 11.53 5.38
CA ALA A 11 -23.63 10.09 5.20
C ALA A 11 -23.96 9.46 6.57
N GLY A 12 -25.17 8.98 6.73
CA GLY A 12 -25.84 8.59 7.96
C GLY A 12 -24.98 7.92 9.03
N GLU A 13 -25.37 8.11 10.28
CA GLU A 13 -24.73 7.57 11.49
C GLU A 13 -24.34 6.09 11.34
N LEU A 14 -23.21 5.69 11.96
CA LEU A 14 -22.84 4.29 12.04
C LEU A 14 -23.94 3.47 12.72
N VAL A 15 -24.19 2.26 12.22
CA VAL A 15 -25.08 1.29 12.86
C VAL A 15 -24.36 0.61 14.03
N TYR A 16 -23.06 0.36 13.86
CA TYR A 16 -22.18 -0.14 14.91
C TYR A 16 -20.99 0.82 15.08
N HIS A 17 -20.86 1.37 16.28
CA HIS A 17 -19.77 2.26 16.68
C HIS A 17 -18.49 1.49 17.01
N PHE A 18 -17.35 2.16 17.18
CA PHE A 18 -16.03 1.54 17.29
C PHE A 18 -15.91 0.51 18.44
N GLU A 19 -16.56 0.73 19.57
CA GLU A 19 -16.46 -0.17 20.73
C GLU A 19 -17.64 -1.15 20.85
N ASP A 20 -18.59 -1.11 19.92
CA ASP A 20 -19.74 -2.01 19.94
C ASP A 20 -19.37 -3.47 19.84
N LYS A 21 -20.17 -4.30 20.49
CA LYS A 21 -20.03 -5.76 20.47
C LYS A 21 -21.05 -6.35 19.52
N LEU A 22 -20.57 -7.21 18.63
CA LEU A 22 -21.36 -7.96 17.67
C LEU A 22 -21.38 -9.43 18.09
N THR A 23 -22.26 -10.21 17.48
CA THR A 23 -22.25 -11.67 17.57
C THR A 23 -21.04 -12.26 16.84
N LEU A 24 -20.63 -13.49 17.18
CA LEU A 24 -19.52 -14.17 16.50
C LEU A 24 -19.75 -14.31 14.99
N TRP A 25 -21.00 -14.55 14.59
CA TRP A 25 -21.37 -14.66 13.18
C TRP A 25 -21.23 -13.30 12.45
N GLU A 26 -21.67 -12.22 13.06
CA GLU A 26 -21.51 -10.89 12.49
C GLU A 26 -20.04 -10.49 12.38
N TYR A 27 -19.19 -10.83 13.37
CA TYR A 27 -17.74 -10.62 13.25
C TYR A 27 -17.15 -11.38 12.07
N PHE A 28 -17.59 -12.62 11.85
CA PHE A 28 -17.12 -13.42 10.71
C PHE A 28 -17.57 -12.80 9.38
N VAL A 29 -18.87 -12.49 9.23
CA VAL A 29 -19.43 -11.97 7.97
C VAL A 29 -18.83 -10.62 7.62
N TYR A 30 -18.83 -9.67 8.56
CA TYR A 30 -18.28 -8.33 8.31
C TYR A 30 -16.75 -8.36 8.21
N GLY A 31 -16.07 -9.21 8.99
CA GLY A 31 -14.64 -9.41 8.88
C GLY A 31 -14.23 -9.98 7.53
N PHE A 32 -14.95 -10.95 7.02
CA PHE A 32 -14.76 -11.49 5.67
C PHE A 32 -15.06 -10.45 4.59
N GLN A 33 -16.08 -9.62 4.77
CA GLN A 33 -16.37 -8.51 3.87
C GLN A 33 -15.24 -7.49 3.81
N GLN A 34 -14.63 -7.13 4.95
CA GLN A 34 -13.46 -6.25 4.99
C GLN A 34 -12.26 -6.88 4.29
N LEU A 35 -12.07 -8.21 4.40
CA LEU A 35 -11.03 -8.94 3.69
C LEU A 35 -11.22 -8.90 2.17
N LEU A 36 -12.46 -8.99 1.67
CA LEU A 36 -12.75 -8.92 0.23
C LEU A 36 -12.37 -7.58 -0.40
N VAL A 37 -12.28 -6.51 0.39
CA VAL A 37 -11.83 -5.18 -0.06
C VAL A 37 -10.30 -5.09 -0.12
N MET A 38 -9.60 -6.04 0.50
CA MET A 38 -8.13 -6.05 0.60
C MET A 38 -7.47 -6.81 -0.56
N ASP A 39 -7.95 -6.62 -1.79
CA ASP A 39 -7.47 -7.30 -3.00
C ASP A 39 -5.95 -7.18 -3.23
N SER A 40 -5.38 -6.06 -2.84
CA SER A 40 -3.93 -5.79 -2.97
C SER A 40 -3.06 -6.73 -2.14
N VAL A 41 -3.58 -7.40 -1.08
CA VAL A 41 -2.80 -8.41 -0.33
C VAL A 41 -2.50 -9.66 -1.16
N PHE A 42 -3.25 -9.88 -2.24
CA PHE A 42 -3.01 -10.92 -3.23
C PHE A 42 -2.24 -10.40 -4.44
N ALA A 43 -2.58 -9.20 -4.93
CA ALA A 43 -2.04 -8.64 -6.15
C ALA A 43 -0.57 -8.20 -6.02
N LEU A 44 -0.23 -7.47 -4.97
CA LEU A 44 1.12 -6.93 -4.78
C LEU A 44 2.20 -8.01 -4.63
N PRO A 45 2.02 -9.10 -3.85
CA PRO A 45 3.04 -10.16 -3.79
C PRO A 45 3.20 -10.90 -5.11
N VAL A 46 2.16 -11.06 -5.93
CA VAL A 46 2.29 -11.65 -7.27
C VAL A 46 3.18 -10.79 -8.17
N ILE A 47 2.89 -9.49 -8.26
CA ILE A 47 3.71 -8.56 -9.07
C ILE A 47 5.14 -8.49 -8.55
N LEU A 48 5.31 -8.43 -7.24
CA LEU A 48 6.63 -8.42 -6.61
C LEU A 48 7.42 -9.68 -6.96
N GLY A 49 6.80 -10.86 -6.81
CA GLY A 49 7.44 -12.13 -7.11
C GLY A 49 7.86 -12.25 -8.59
N HIS A 50 7.02 -11.79 -9.51
CA HIS A 50 7.37 -11.74 -10.93
C HIS A 50 8.51 -10.76 -11.22
N ALA A 51 8.53 -9.59 -10.59
CA ALA A 51 9.60 -8.61 -10.75
C ALA A 51 10.97 -9.14 -10.30
N PHE A 52 10.98 -9.97 -9.26
CA PHE A 52 12.18 -10.67 -8.78
C PHE A 52 12.44 -12.01 -9.48
N HIS A 53 11.65 -12.37 -10.49
CA HIS A 53 11.74 -13.64 -11.23
C HIS A 53 11.69 -14.87 -10.31
N LEU A 54 10.89 -14.82 -9.25
CA LEU A 54 10.76 -15.92 -8.31
C LEU A 54 10.01 -17.10 -8.95
N PRO A 55 10.39 -18.36 -8.62
CA PRO A 55 9.59 -19.54 -8.96
C PRO A 55 8.19 -19.46 -8.37
N ALA A 56 7.21 -20.13 -9.01
CA ALA A 56 5.80 -20.13 -8.61
C ALA A 56 5.59 -20.48 -7.12
N ALA A 57 6.29 -21.49 -6.60
CA ALA A 57 6.23 -21.88 -5.20
C ALA A 57 6.71 -20.76 -4.24
N GLN A 58 7.69 -19.96 -4.63
CA GLN A 58 8.16 -18.83 -3.83
C GLN A 58 7.18 -17.65 -3.89
N ILE A 59 6.51 -17.43 -5.03
CA ILE A 59 5.45 -16.42 -5.14
C ILE A 59 4.24 -16.83 -4.27
N ALA A 60 3.85 -18.11 -4.30
CA ALA A 60 2.80 -18.64 -3.42
C ALA A 60 3.15 -18.44 -1.94
N TYR A 61 4.42 -18.70 -1.57
CA TYR A 61 4.91 -18.42 -0.23
C TYR A 61 4.87 -16.92 0.12
N LEU A 62 5.22 -16.04 -0.83
CA LEU A 62 5.17 -14.59 -0.62
C LEU A 62 3.74 -14.09 -0.35
N ILE A 63 2.73 -14.68 -1.02
CA ILE A 63 1.31 -14.44 -0.71
C ILE A 63 0.99 -14.88 0.72
N GLN A 64 1.42 -16.09 1.11
CA GLN A 64 1.26 -16.61 2.47
C GLN A 64 1.85 -15.65 3.51
N ALA A 65 3.09 -15.24 3.35
CA ALA A 65 3.80 -14.33 4.23
C ALA A 65 3.09 -12.96 4.32
N THR A 66 2.58 -12.47 3.18
CA THR A 66 1.84 -11.21 3.11
C THR A 66 0.53 -11.27 3.89
N LEU A 67 -0.23 -12.36 3.76
CA LEU A 67 -1.48 -12.54 4.50
C LEU A 67 -1.23 -12.61 6.01
N ILE A 68 -0.20 -13.34 6.45
CA ILE A 68 0.15 -13.44 7.87
C ILE A 68 0.64 -12.09 8.41
N GLY A 69 1.55 -11.41 7.69
CA GLY A 69 2.05 -10.10 8.07
C GLY A 69 0.95 -9.05 8.17
N ALA A 70 0.06 -9.00 7.17
CA ALA A 70 -1.12 -8.14 7.16
C ALA A 70 -2.07 -8.45 8.33
N GLY A 71 -2.31 -9.73 8.62
CA GLY A 71 -3.15 -10.17 9.71
C GLY A 71 -2.59 -9.77 11.07
N VAL A 72 -1.31 -10.03 11.33
CA VAL A 72 -0.64 -9.65 12.58
C VAL A 72 -0.67 -8.13 12.77
N THR A 73 -0.35 -7.35 11.73
CA THR A 73 -0.37 -5.88 11.81
C THR A 73 -1.78 -5.36 12.04
N THR A 74 -2.79 -5.94 11.38
CA THR A 74 -4.20 -5.58 11.60
C THR A 74 -4.63 -5.85 13.05
N LEU A 75 -4.21 -6.98 13.65
CA LEU A 75 -4.45 -7.28 15.06
C LEU A 75 -3.79 -6.25 15.98
N LEU A 76 -2.51 -5.93 15.74
CA LEU A 76 -1.79 -4.92 16.53
C LEU A 76 -2.49 -3.56 16.49
N GLN A 77 -3.00 -3.15 15.33
CA GLN A 77 -3.66 -1.87 15.15
C GLN A 77 -5.08 -1.86 15.73
N SER A 78 -5.91 -2.83 15.39
CA SER A 78 -7.32 -2.82 15.77
C SER A 78 -7.55 -3.18 17.25
N ALA A 79 -6.75 -4.09 17.80
CA ALA A 79 -6.96 -4.61 19.15
C ALA A 79 -6.09 -3.93 20.20
N VAL A 80 -4.83 -3.60 19.91
CA VAL A 80 -3.81 -3.27 20.92
C VAL A 80 -3.39 -1.80 20.90
N LEU A 81 -2.79 -1.31 19.82
CA LEU A 81 -2.06 -0.03 19.78
C LEU A 81 -2.94 1.14 19.36
N LEU A 82 -3.41 1.17 18.13
CA LEU A 82 -4.22 2.26 17.58
C LEU A 82 -5.66 2.22 18.06
N ARG A 83 -6.23 1.01 18.17
CA ARG A 83 -7.60 0.74 18.58
C ARG A 83 -8.65 1.46 17.71
N LEU A 84 -8.43 1.45 16.40
CA LEU A 84 -9.34 1.95 15.37
C LEU A 84 -9.75 0.81 14.43
N PRO A 85 -10.90 0.93 13.75
CA PRO A 85 -11.33 -0.01 12.72
C PRO A 85 -10.53 0.20 11.42
N VAL A 86 -9.30 -0.32 11.40
CA VAL A 86 -8.38 -0.24 10.26
C VAL A 86 -7.82 -1.61 9.91
N ALA A 87 -7.67 -1.87 8.62
CA ALA A 87 -7.00 -3.05 8.09
C ALA A 87 -5.63 -2.67 7.54
N GLN A 88 -4.70 -3.60 7.64
CA GLN A 88 -3.31 -3.44 7.23
C GLN A 88 -2.97 -4.43 6.11
N GLY A 89 -2.19 -4.01 5.16
CA GLY A 89 -1.67 -4.87 4.11
C GLY A 89 -0.30 -4.43 3.63
N ILE A 90 0.30 -5.17 2.71
CA ILE A 90 1.60 -4.82 2.12
C ILE A 90 1.54 -3.41 1.49
N GLY A 91 2.55 -2.60 1.75
CA GLY A 91 2.62 -1.21 1.28
C GLY A 91 2.84 -1.13 -0.24
N ALA A 92 1.99 -0.37 -0.92
CA ALA A 92 2.10 -0.16 -2.37
C ALA A 92 3.38 0.61 -2.74
N ALA A 93 3.73 1.68 -2.00
CA ALA A 93 4.98 2.42 -2.18
C ALA A 93 6.21 1.52 -1.98
N ALA A 94 6.20 0.68 -0.93
CA ALA A 94 7.26 -0.27 -0.66
C ALA A 94 7.43 -1.27 -1.82
N THR A 95 6.32 -1.77 -2.36
CA THR A 95 6.32 -2.71 -3.49
C THR A 95 6.89 -2.06 -4.75
N VAL A 96 6.50 -0.83 -5.09
CA VAL A 96 7.03 -0.11 -6.28
C VAL A 96 8.55 0.10 -6.17
N VAL A 97 9.03 0.49 -4.99
CA VAL A 97 10.48 0.67 -4.78
C VAL A 97 11.22 -0.67 -4.85
N ALA A 98 10.66 -1.74 -4.27
CA ALA A 98 11.25 -3.07 -4.37
C ALA A 98 11.33 -3.56 -5.84
N ILE A 99 10.28 -3.34 -6.65
CA ILE A 99 10.28 -3.62 -8.10
C ILE A 99 11.37 -2.83 -8.82
N SER A 100 11.53 -1.55 -8.50
CA SER A 100 12.58 -0.70 -9.10
C SER A 100 13.98 -1.20 -8.77
N LEU A 101 14.20 -1.69 -7.55
CA LEU A 101 15.47 -2.30 -7.15
C LEU A 101 15.70 -3.67 -7.80
N ALA A 102 14.64 -4.47 -8.00
CA ALA A 102 14.72 -5.73 -8.75
C ALA A 102 15.24 -5.50 -10.19
N ALA A 103 14.77 -4.42 -10.86
CA ALA A 103 15.27 -4.02 -12.18
C ALA A 103 16.78 -3.67 -12.17
N LEU A 104 17.33 -3.24 -11.03
CA LEU A 104 18.74 -2.97 -10.81
C LEU A 104 19.53 -4.20 -10.29
N LYS A 105 18.93 -5.41 -10.36
CA LYS A 105 19.55 -6.70 -9.97
C LYS A 105 19.78 -6.86 -8.46
N PHE A 106 19.06 -6.12 -7.62
CA PHE A 106 18.96 -6.47 -6.21
C PHE A 106 18.14 -7.73 -6.04
N ASN A 107 18.55 -8.63 -5.16
CA ASN A 107 17.72 -9.77 -4.79
C ASN A 107 16.78 -9.43 -3.63
N LEU A 108 15.76 -10.27 -3.41
CA LEU A 108 14.73 -10.00 -2.42
C LEU A 108 15.26 -10.04 -0.97
N ALA A 109 16.26 -10.87 -0.67
CA ALA A 109 16.91 -10.91 0.65
C ALA A 109 17.57 -9.56 1.00
N THR A 110 18.30 -8.97 0.05
CA THR A 110 18.95 -7.66 0.20
C THR A 110 17.93 -6.54 0.39
N VAL A 111 16.87 -6.54 -0.43
CA VAL A 111 15.77 -5.57 -0.32
C VAL A 111 15.03 -5.70 1.01
N SER A 112 14.72 -6.92 1.44
CA SER A 112 14.08 -7.18 2.75
C SER A 112 14.93 -6.69 3.92
N LEU A 113 16.26 -6.93 3.88
CA LEU A 113 17.16 -6.44 4.92
C LEU A 113 17.22 -4.91 4.95
N ALA A 114 17.27 -4.26 3.79
CA ALA A 114 17.25 -2.79 3.73
C ALA A 114 15.93 -2.22 4.27
N PHE A 115 14.79 -2.91 4.04
CA PHE A 115 13.51 -2.55 4.69
C PHE A 115 13.56 -2.73 6.21
N VAL A 116 14.18 -3.80 6.72
CA VAL A 116 14.35 -3.97 8.18
C VAL A 116 15.12 -2.79 8.77
N PHE A 117 16.25 -2.41 8.18
CA PHE A 117 17.01 -1.23 8.63
C PHE A 117 16.17 0.06 8.53
N SER A 118 15.41 0.22 7.46
CA SER A 118 14.51 1.36 7.32
C SER A 118 13.45 1.41 8.42
N MET A 119 12.81 0.28 8.78
CA MET A 119 11.83 0.22 9.86
C MET A 119 12.47 0.50 11.22
N LEU A 120 13.70 0.04 11.47
CA LEU A 120 14.45 0.37 12.68
C LEU A 120 14.77 1.87 12.76
N ILE A 121 15.12 2.50 11.64
CA ILE A 121 15.32 3.96 11.55
C ILE A 121 13.99 4.69 11.84
N ILE A 122 12.87 4.29 11.25
CA ILE A 122 11.55 4.87 11.54
C ILE A 122 11.21 4.73 13.03
N LEU A 123 11.46 3.58 13.63
CA LEU A 123 11.25 3.35 15.05
C LEU A 123 12.07 4.32 15.92
N PHE A 124 13.34 4.54 15.57
CA PHE A 124 14.20 5.53 16.23
C PHE A 124 13.68 6.97 16.04
N LEU A 125 13.30 7.33 14.81
CA LEU A 125 12.77 8.66 14.50
C LEU A 125 11.41 8.94 15.18
N LEU A 126 10.68 7.91 15.59
CA LEU A 126 9.41 8.03 16.32
C LEU A 126 9.60 8.45 17.77
N ALA A 127 10.80 8.33 18.34
CA ALA A 127 11.08 8.72 19.71
C ALA A 127 10.78 10.22 19.94
N PRO A 128 10.02 10.59 21.00
CA PRO A 128 9.63 11.97 21.27
C PRO A 128 10.77 12.73 21.97
N ILE A 129 11.74 13.23 21.20
CA ILE A 129 12.95 13.88 21.74
C ILE A 129 12.98 15.39 21.56
N ILE A 130 12.20 15.97 20.64
CA ILE A 130 12.22 17.42 20.35
C ILE A 130 11.29 18.16 21.30
N PRO A 131 11.77 19.13 22.12
CA PRO A 131 10.91 19.94 22.97
C PRO A 131 9.93 20.79 22.14
N SER A 132 8.66 20.85 22.56
CA SER A 132 7.60 21.65 21.90
C SER A 132 6.67 22.26 22.93
N LYS A 133 5.97 23.37 22.58
CA LYS A 133 5.03 24.10 23.49
C LYS A 133 3.91 23.23 24.07
N GLY A 134 3.61 22.05 23.44
CA GLY A 134 2.59 21.10 23.93
C GLY A 134 3.15 19.76 24.41
N GLY A 135 4.46 19.64 24.67
CA GLY A 135 5.13 18.41 25.05
C GLY A 135 6.37 18.14 24.23
N ARG A 136 6.61 16.86 23.89
CA ARG A 136 7.75 16.48 23.04
C ARG A 136 7.23 15.93 21.71
N LYS A 137 7.83 16.38 20.60
CA LYS A 137 7.61 15.85 19.25
C LYS A 137 8.71 14.88 18.85
N SER A 138 8.38 13.97 17.96
CA SER A 138 9.37 13.09 17.32
C SER A 138 10.00 13.76 16.09
N ILE A 139 11.19 13.33 15.71
CA ILE A 139 11.82 13.77 14.45
C ILE A 139 10.92 13.38 13.27
N LEU A 140 10.31 12.20 13.33
CA LEU A 140 9.39 11.72 12.30
C LEU A 140 8.21 12.68 12.08
N GLU A 141 7.57 13.19 13.15
CA GLU A 141 6.47 14.16 13.04
C GLU A 141 6.90 15.42 12.29
N VAL A 142 8.14 15.88 12.48
CA VAL A 142 8.69 17.04 11.74
C VAL A 142 8.92 16.71 10.28
N LEU A 143 9.48 15.54 9.96
CA LEU A 143 9.71 15.11 8.59
C LEU A 143 8.40 14.92 7.80
N LEU A 144 7.36 14.41 8.46
CA LEU A 144 6.05 14.21 7.84
C LEU A 144 5.37 15.52 7.42
N ILE A 145 5.77 16.69 7.97
CA ILE A 145 5.28 18.00 7.51
C ILE A 145 5.63 18.22 6.03
N LEU A 146 6.76 17.70 5.57
CA LEU A 146 7.21 17.85 4.18
C LEU A 146 6.35 17.04 3.20
N ILE A 147 5.79 15.93 3.63
CA ILE A 147 5.12 14.94 2.75
C ILE A 147 3.59 15.07 2.82
N LYS A 148 3.03 15.45 3.97
CA LYS A 148 1.57 15.49 4.19
C LYS A 148 0.79 16.54 3.39
N GLN A 149 1.48 17.43 2.70
CA GLN A 149 0.86 18.47 1.87
C GLN A 149 0.17 17.82 0.66
N PRO A 150 -1.09 18.21 0.31
CA PRO A 150 -1.86 17.55 -0.76
C PRO A 150 -1.12 17.47 -2.10
N GLN A 151 -0.38 18.52 -2.50
CA GLN A 151 0.40 18.55 -3.74
C GLN A 151 1.55 17.54 -3.76
N VAL A 152 2.14 17.21 -2.60
CA VAL A 152 3.20 16.21 -2.50
C VAL A 152 2.59 14.81 -2.40
N TYR A 153 1.65 14.63 -1.47
CA TYR A 153 1.02 13.36 -1.20
C TYR A 153 0.17 12.86 -2.39
N GLY A 154 -0.56 13.75 -3.07
CA GLY A 154 -1.33 13.42 -4.26
C GLY A 154 -0.45 12.98 -5.44
N VAL A 155 0.68 13.69 -5.70
CA VAL A 155 1.68 13.26 -6.69
C VAL A 155 2.20 11.87 -6.38
N LEU A 156 2.52 11.61 -5.12
CA LEU A 156 3.03 10.33 -4.65
C LEU A 156 2.06 9.18 -4.95
N ILE A 157 0.80 9.28 -4.52
CA ILE A 157 -0.20 8.21 -4.76
C ILE A 157 -0.46 8.04 -6.26
N THR A 158 -0.51 9.12 -7.02
CA THR A 158 -0.66 9.08 -8.48
C THR A 158 0.48 8.27 -9.11
N LEU A 159 1.73 8.53 -8.72
CA LEU A 159 2.90 7.81 -9.22
C LEU A 159 2.94 6.34 -8.79
N ILE A 160 2.47 6.00 -7.58
CA ILE A 160 2.32 4.60 -7.16
C ILE A 160 1.34 3.89 -8.10
N GLY A 161 0.16 4.49 -8.35
CA GLY A 161 -0.85 3.92 -9.25
C GLY A 161 -0.30 3.68 -10.65
N ILE A 162 0.35 4.69 -11.26
CA ILE A 162 0.96 4.58 -12.59
C ILE A 162 2.04 3.48 -12.62
N SER A 163 2.91 3.41 -11.63
CA SER A 163 3.99 2.42 -11.57
C SER A 163 3.45 0.99 -11.46
N LEU A 164 2.41 0.79 -10.65
CA LEU A 164 1.78 -0.53 -10.48
C LEU A 164 0.95 -0.95 -11.70
N ILE A 165 0.31 -0.01 -12.41
CA ILE A 165 -0.31 -0.27 -13.71
C ILE A 165 0.75 -0.78 -14.70
N GLY A 166 1.91 -0.11 -14.78
CA GLY A 166 3.03 -0.56 -15.60
C GLY A 166 3.50 -1.98 -15.24
N ALA A 167 3.58 -2.31 -13.95
CA ALA A 167 3.94 -3.64 -13.49
C ALA A 167 2.86 -4.70 -13.83
N ALA A 168 1.57 -4.34 -13.76
CA ALA A 168 0.47 -5.20 -14.21
C ALA A 168 0.53 -5.48 -15.70
N PHE A 169 0.84 -4.47 -16.53
CA PHE A 169 1.07 -4.67 -17.98
C PHE A 169 2.30 -5.54 -18.26
N SER A 170 3.36 -5.44 -17.47
CA SER A 170 4.51 -6.35 -17.58
C SER A 170 4.10 -7.81 -17.34
N LEU A 171 3.20 -8.06 -16.39
CA LEU A 171 2.63 -9.39 -16.13
C LEU A 171 1.76 -9.90 -17.30
N ILE A 172 0.97 -9.01 -17.92
CA ILE A 172 0.20 -9.34 -19.14
C ILE A 172 1.14 -9.74 -20.27
N ASN A 173 2.19 -8.95 -20.50
CA ASN A 173 3.12 -9.16 -21.60
C ASN A 173 3.98 -10.42 -21.43
N ALA A 174 4.31 -10.80 -20.18
CA ALA A 174 5.10 -12.00 -19.88
C ALA A 174 4.46 -13.29 -20.39
N GLY A 175 3.11 -13.35 -20.51
CA GLY A 175 2.39 -14.50 -21.07
C GLY A 175 2.42 -14.59 -22.60
N GLY A 176 2.86 -13.55 -23.29
CA GLY A 176 2.82 -13.42 -24.74
C GLY A 176 1.39 -13.33 -25.30
N TYR A 177 1.31 -13.13 -26.63
CA TYR A 177 0.00 -13.09 -27.31
C TYR A 177 -0.52 -14.49 -27.56
N LYS A 178 -1.56 -14.89 -26.80
CA LYS A 178 -2.28 -16.15 -27.00
C LYS A 178 -3.79 -15.86 -26.96
N PRO A 179 -4.58 -16.26 -27.99
CA PRO A 179 -6.02 -15.98 -28.03
C PRO A 179 -6.78 -16.38 -26.76
N LEU A 180 -6.48 -17.55 -26.19
CA LEU A 180 -7.12 -18.04 -24.95
C LEU A 180 -6.82 -17.15 -23.75
N TYR A 181 -5.62 -16.58 -23.63
CA TYR A 181 -5.28 -15.64 -22.57
C TYR A 181 -6.06 -14.33 -22.72
N ASN A 182 -6.19 -13.82 -23.95
CA ASN A 182 -6.92 -12.59 -24.21
C ASN A 182 -8.43 -12.74 -23.91
N ILE A 183 -9.03 -13.88 -24.27
CA ILE A 183 -10.43 -14.19 -23.96
C ILE A 183 -10.61 -14.28 -22.44
N GLY A 184 -9.73 -14.99 -21.74
CA GLY A 184 -9.76 -15.07 -20.26
C GLY A 184 -9.62 -13.72 -19.60
N SER A 185 -8.71 -12.87 -20.08
CA SER A 185 -8.55 -11.47 -19.59
C SER A 185 -9.82 -10.66 -19.83
N LEU A 186 -10.42 -10.75 -21.03
CA LEU A 186 -11.66 -10.05 -21.34
C LEU A 186 -12.83 -10.51 -20.46
N ILE A 187 -12.98 -11.82 -20.23
CA ILE A 187 -14.00 -12.39 -19.32
C ILE A 187 -13.80 -11.84 -17.91
N THR A 188 -12.57 -11.85 -17.41
CA THR A 188 -12.21 -11.38 -16.06
C THR A 188 -12.56 -9.89 -15.91
N VAL A 189 -12.09 -9.03 -16.82
CA VAL A 189 -12.36 -7.59 -16.80
C VAL A 189 -13.85 -7.30 -16.91
N THR A 190 -14.54 -7.97 -17.85
CA THR A 190 -15.99 -7.78 -18.04
C THR A 190 -16.77 -8.16 -16.79
N MET A 191 -16.42 -9.26 -16.13
CA MET A 191 -17.07 -9.69 -14.88
C MET A 191 -16.82 -8.65 -13.77
N ILE A 192 -15.60 -8.19 -13.58
CA ILE A 192 -15.27 -7.16 -12.57
C ILE A 192 -16.09 -5.90 -12.81
N LEU A 193 -16.07 -5.37 -14.04
CA LEU A 193 -16.80 -4.14 -14.39
C LEU A 193 -18.32 -4.31 -14.25
N ALA A 194 -18.86 -5.46 -14.70
CA ALA A 194 -20.27 -5.76 -14.55
C ALA A 194 -20.69 -5.75 -13.07
N LEU A 195 -19.92 -6.40 -12.19
CA LEU A 195 -20.21 -6.41 -10.75
C LEU A 195 -20.12 -5.02 -10.13
N ILE A 196 -19.13 -4.22 -10.52
CA ILE A 196 -18.96 -2.84 -10.01
C ILE A 196 -20.13 -1.94 -10.46
N PHE A 197 -20.58 -2.06 -11.71
CA PHE A 197 -21.62 -1.18 -12.25
C PHE A 197 -23.05 -1.63 -11.91
N ILE A 198 -23.31 -2.95 -11.87
CA ILE A 198 -24.64 -3.49 -11.57
C ILE A 198 -24.94 -3.37 -10.06
N PHE A 199 -23.97 -3.71 -9.23
CA PHE A 199 -24.16 -3.70 -7.78
C PHE A 199 -23.61 -2.42 -7.16
N ARG A 200 -24.48 -1.57 -6.65
CA ARG A 200 -24.07 -0.32 -5.99
C ARG A 200 -23.53 -0.53 -4.57
N ARG A 201 -23.94 -1.62 -3.90
CA ARG A 201 -23.59 -1.95 -2.49
C ARG A 201 -23.54 -3.47 -2.32
N GLY A 202 -22.98 -3.91 -1.18
CA GLY A 202 -23.00 -5.30 -0.77
C GLY A 202 -21.77 -6.11 -1.19
N ILE A 203 -21.76 -7.38 -0.80
CA ILE A 203 -20.62 -8.30 -0.91
C ILE A 203 -20.14 -8.50 -2.37
N LEU A 204 -21.08 -8.50 -3.34
CA LEU A 204 -20.75 -8.67 -4.76
C LEU A 204 -19.94 -7.49 -5.32
N ARG A 205 -20.24 -6.26 -4.88
CA ARG A 205 -19.44 -5.10 -5.25
C ARG A 205 -18.06 -5.11 -4.60
N PHE A 206 -17.99 -5.40 -3.29
CA PHE A 206 -16.73 -5.43 -2.57
C PHE A 206 -15.82 -6.58 -3.02
N GLY A 207 -16.41 -7.72 -3.37
CA GLY A 207 -15.69 -8.88 -3.88
C GLY A 207 -15.51 -8.91 -5.41
N ALA A 208 -15.91 -7.86 -6.13
CA ALA A 208 -15.95 -7.87 -7.59
C ALA A 208 -14.62 -8.31 -8.23
N ILE A 209 -13.51 -7.84 -7.71
CA ILE A 209 -12.17 -8.16 -8.22
C ILE A 209 -11.83 -9.63 -7.97
N LEU A 210 -12.00 -10.11 -6.74
CA LEU A 210 -11.74 -11.51 -6.41
C LEU A 210 -12.68 -12.47 -7.15
N ILE A 211 -13.95 -12.10 -7.31
CA ILE A 211 -14.93 -12.87 -8.10
C ILE A 211 -14.50 -12.91 -9.58
N GLY A 212 -14.07 -11.78 -10.14
CA GLY A 212 -13.58 -11.73 -11.51
C GLY A 212 -12.34 -12.60 -11.72
N ILE A 213 -11.38 -12.54 -10.80
CA ILE A 213 -10.19 -13.41 -10.82
C ILE A 213 -10.59 -14.89 -10.72
N LEU A 214 -11.55 -15.23 -9.86
CA LEU A 214 -12.07 -16.58 -9.73
C LEU A 214 -12.73 -17.07 -11.03
N VAL A 215 -13.54 -16.24 -11.68
CA VAL A 215 -14.15 -16.55 -12.98
C VAL A 215 -13.07 -16.76 -14.05
N GLY A 216 -12.03 -15.90 -14.09
CA GLY A 216 -10.87 -16.07 -14.94
C GLY A 216 -10.09 -17.36 -14.67
N ALA A 217 -9.97 -17.76 -13.40
CA ALA A 217 -9.35 -19.03 -13.00
C ALA A 217 -10.17 -20.23 -13.49
N ILE A 218 -11.50 -20.21 -13.28
CA ILE A 218 -12.42 -21.26 -13.76
C ILE A 218 -12.32 -21.41 -15.28
N TYR A 219 -12.36 -20.29 -16.00
CA TYR A 219 -12.15 -20.30 -17.46
C TYR A 219 -10.80 -20.93 -17.81
N SER A 220 -9.71 -20.51 -17.17
CA SER A 220 -8.35 -20.97 -17.43
C SER A 220 -8.21 -22.50 -17.22
N TYR A 221 -8.85 -23.00 -16.19
CA TYR A 221 -8.90 -24.43 -15.90
C TYR A 221 -9.71 -25.18 -16.95
N ALA A 222 -10.89 -24.67 -17.33
CA ALA A 222 -11.79 -25.30 -18.30
C ALA A 222 -11.17 -25.42 -19.71
N VAL A 223 -10.32 -24.43 -20.11
CA VAL A 223 -9.62 -24.45 -21.40
C VAL A 223 -8.19 -25.01 -21.32
N HIS A 224 -7.83 -25.63 -20.21
CA HIS A 224 -6.53 -26.29 -19.97
C HIS A 224 -5.29 -25.38 -20.11
N ILE A 225 -5.41 -24.11 -19.79
CA ILE A 225 -4.27 -23.15 -19.73
C ILE A 225 -3.77 -22.89 -18.30
N MET A 226 -4.40 -23.49 -17.30
CA MET A 226 -4.02 -23.45 -15.89
C MET A 226 -3.69 -24.87 -15.41
N SER A 227 -2.52 -25.05 -14.79
CA SER A 227 -2.13 -26.32 -14.19
C SER A 227 -2.69 -26.45 -12.78
N ALA A 228 -3.32 -27.60 -12.46
CA ALA A 228 -3.74 -27.90 -11.11
C ALA A 228 -2.62 -28.55 -10.26
N GLN A 229 -1.50 -28.94 -10.89
CA GLN A 229 -0.45 -29.71 -10.21
C GLN A 229 0.14 -28.96 -9.01
N GLU A 230 0.44 -27.67 -9.15
CA GLU A 230 0.96 -26.84 -8.06
C GLU A 230 -0.03 -26.72 -6.88
N ILE A 231 -1.34 -26.72 -7.19
CA ILE A 231 -2.39 -26.69 -6.16
C ILE A 231 -2.47 -28.04 -5.41
N ILE A 232 -2.31 -29.15 -6.13
CA ILE A 232 -2.35 -30.49 -5.56
C ILE A 232 -1.15 -30.71 -4.66
N GLU A 233 0.04 -30.34 -5.12
CA GLU A 233 1.30 -30.52 -4.40
C GLU A 233 1.45 -29.59 -3.19
N ALA A 234 0.76 -28.43 -3.19
CA ALA A 234 0.82 -27.50 -2.06
C ALA A 234 0.22 -28.14 -0.78
N PRO A 235 0.88 -28.02 0.38
CA PRO A 235 0.36 -28.53 1.63
C PRO A 235 -0.93 -27.80 2.03
N LEU A 236 -1.80 -28.46 2.80
CA LEU A 236 -3.03 -27.82 3.28
C LEU A 236 -2.74 -26.76 4.33
N ILE A 237 -1.80 -27.03 5.25
CA ILE A 237 -1.38 -26.12 6.32
C ILE A 237 0.16 -26.07 6.34
N ALA A 238 0.70 -24.86 6.41
CA ALA A 238 2.12 -24.65 6.66
C ALA A 238 2.37 -23.38 7.48
N LEU A 239 3.34 -23.45 8.38
CA LEU A 239 3.80 -22.28 9.15
C LEU A 239 4.75 -21.43 8.30
N PRO A 240 4.75 -20.10 8.50
CA PRO A 240 5.68 -19.22 7.82
C PRO A 240 7.11 -19.50 8.32
N ARG A 241 8.07 -19.36 7.43
CA ARG A 241 9.50 -19.47 7.75
C ARG A 241 10.03 -18.10 8.18
N ILE A 242 10.92 -18.08 9.17
CA ILE A 242 11.66 -16.88 9.53
C ILE A 242 12.78 -16.71 8.52
N TRP A 243 12.87 -15.53 7.90
CA TRP A 243 13.87 -15.15 6.90
C TRP A 243 13.98 -16.14 5.72
N PRO A 244 12.91 -16.35 4.96
CA PRO A 244 12.83 -17.42 3.94
C PRO A 244 13.77 -17.23 2.75
N TRP A 245 14.30 -16.02 2.56
CA TRP A 245 15.10 -15.65 1.40
C TRP A 245 16.60 -16.00 1.56
N GLY A 246 17.00 -16.54 2.73
CA GLY A 246 18.39 -16.91 3.05
C GLY A 246 19.25 -15.70 3.43
N LEU A 247 20.01 -15.83 4.53
CA LEU A 247 20.96 -14.79 4.96
C LEU A 247 22.23 -14.78 4.06
N GLU A 248 22.59 -15.93 3.55
CA GLU A 248 23.73 -16.16 2.65
C GLU A 248 23.54 -15.50 1.28
N SER A 249 22.30 -15.26 0.86
CA SER A 249 22.00 -14.62 -0.42
C SER A 249 22.08 -13.09 -0.38
N ILE A 250 22.27 -12.48 0.79
CA ILE A 250 22.33 -11.03 0.95
C ILE A 250 23.52 -10.43 0.20
N GLN A 251 23.25 -9.49 -0.69
CA GLN A 251 24.25 -8.70 -1.41
C GLN A 251 24.68 -7.51 -0.54
N TRP A 252 25.54 -7.74 0.47
CA TRP A 252 25.91 -6.76 1.49
C TRP A 252 26.40 -5.43 0.93
N ASN A 253 27.12 -5.46 -0.20
CA ASN A 253 27.60 -4.26 -0.92
C ASN A 253 26.49 -3.40 -1.52
N LEU A 254 25.27 -3.94 -1.67
CA LEU A 254 24.12 -3.24 -2.24
C LEU A 254 23.14 -2.71 -1.16
N VAL A 255 23.21 -3.21 0.07
CA VAL A 255 22.26 -2.84 1.14
C VAL A 255 22.20 -1.33 1.35
N SER A 256 23.34 -0.65 1.43
CA SER A 256 23.40 0.81 1.64
C SER A 256 22.79 1.59 0.48
N ALA A 257 23.01 1.15 -0.76
CA ALA A 257 22.44 1.80 -1.94
C ALA A 257 20.92 1.59 -2.03
N GLY A 258 20.42 0.41 -1.64
CA GLY A 258 18.99 0.11 -1.55
C GLY A 258 18.29 0.83 -0.40
N LEU A 259 18.99 1.13 0.69
CA LEU A 259 18.41 1.74 1.89
C LEU A 259 17.84 3.15 1.60
N VAL A 260 18.49 3.94 0.76
CA VAL A 260 18.07 5.33 0.48
C VAL A 260 16.65 5.38 -0.13
N PRO A 261 16.36 4.75 -1.29
CA PRO A 261 15.01 4.77 -1.85
C PRO A 261 13.98 4.06 -0.95
N ILE A 262 14.39 3.01 -0.24
CA ILE A 262 13.53 2.30 0.70
C ILE A 262 13.16 3.20 1.89
N LEU A 263 14.09 3.96 2.44
CA LEU A 263 13.81 4.90 3.54
C LEU A 263 12.82 5.99 3.10
N ILE A 264 12.98 6.53 1.88
CA ILE A 264 12.04 7.47 1.31
C ILE A 264 10.64 6.84 1.22
N ALA A 265 10.51 5.63 0.67
CA ALA A 265 9.24 4.91 0.62
C ALA A 265 8.65 4.65 2.01
N SER A 266 9.49 4.31 2.98
CA SER A 266 9.07 4.02 4.35
C SER A 266 8.56 5.26 5.11
N LEU A 267 9.05 6.46 4.76
CA LEU A 267 8.51 7.73 5.28
C LEU A 267 7.12 8.07 4.68
N MET A 268 6.78 7.48 3.53
CA MET A 268 5.47 7.66 2.91
C MET A 268 4.36 6.88 3.61
N LEU A 269 4.67 5.66 4.11
CA LEU A 269 3.69 4.78 4.75
C LEU A 269 2.97 5.44 5.94
N PRO A 270 3.66 6.06 6.92
CA PRO A 270 3.00 6.78 8.01
C PRO A 270 2.12 7.95 7.53
N THR A 271 2.48 8.61 6.43
CA THR A 271 1.68 9.72 5.87
C THR A 271 0.33 9.22 5.37
N GLU A 272 0.33 8.10 4.65
CA GLU A 272 -0.88 7.43 4.15
C GLU A 272 -1.76 6.97 5.34
N ALA A 273 -1.18 6.30 6.31
CA ALA A 273 -1.85 5.80 7.49
C ALA A 273 -2.53 6.91 8.31
N ILE A 274 -1.82 8.01 8.56
CA ILE A 274 -2.36 9.15 9.34
C ILE A 274 -3.60 9.72 8.66
N GLY A 275 -3.60 9.85 7.32
CA GLY A 275 -4.78 10.27 6.57
C GLY A 275 -5.98 9.37 6.81
N VAL A 276 -5.76 8.06 6.80
CA VAL A 276 -6.80 7.06 7.09
C VAL A 276 -7.28 7.16 8.54
N TYR A 277 -6.38 7.34 9.52
CA TYR A 277 -6.77 7.46 10.94
C TYR A 277 -7.73 8.64 11.17
N TYR A 278 -7.44 9.81 10.61
CA TYR A 278 -8.33 10.97 10.71
C TYR A 278 -9.66 10.74 9.98
N THR A 279 -9.63 10.10 8.80
CA THR A 279 -10.86 9.80 8.05
C THR A 279 -11.75 8.82 8.81
N VAL A 280 -11.17 7.76 9.35
CA VAL A 280 -11.89 6.79 10.20
C VAL A 280 -12.43 7.47 11.46
N GLY A 281 -11.60 8.26 12.16
CA GLY A 281 -12.03 8.98 13.35
C GLY A 281 -13.25 9.89 13.10
N ALA A 282 -13.29 10.52 11.91
CA ALA A 282 -14.41 11.39 11.52
C ALA A 282 -15.72 10.63 11.30
N LEU A 283 -15.69 9.33 10.98
CA LEU A 283 -16.89 8.51 10.79
C LEU A 283 -17.67 8.28 12.10
N ASP A 284 -16.98 8.29 13.23
CA ASP A 284 -17.57 8.05 14.56
C ASP A 284 -17.37 9.25 15.52
N ASN A 285 -17.05 10.43 14.98
CA ASN A 285 -16.75 11.65 15.72
C ASN A 285 -15.67 11.47 16.83
N VAL A 286 -14.73 10.54 16.61
CA VAL A 286 -13.62 10.28 17.53
C VAL A 286 -12.45 11.20 17.23
N THR A 287 -12.01 11.97 18.21
CA THR A 287 -10.82 12.81 18.10
C THR A 287 -9.56 11.95 18.07
N ILE A 288 -8.75 12.12 17.04
CA ILE A 288 -7.45 11.44 16.90
C ILE A 288 -6.37 12.34 17.50
N THR A 289 -5.85 11.93 18.65
CA THR A 289 -4.77 12.64 19.35
C THR A 289 -3.40 12.29 18.77
N ASP A 290 -2.40 13.15 18.98
CA ASP A 290 -1.01 12.90 18.54
C ASP A 290 -0.45 11.62 19.17
N GLU A 291 -0.80 11.32 20.44
CA GLU A 291 -0.41 10.07 21.07
C GLU A 291 -0.99 8.85 20.35
N ARG A 292 -2.26 8.93 19.91
CA ARG A 292 -2.92 7.86 19.18
C ARG A 292 -2.29 7.66 17.81
N VAL A 293 -1.95 8.75 17.11
CA VAL A 293 -1.18 8.71 15.85
C VAL A 293 0.16 8.01 16.07
N ARG A 294 0.90 8.39 17.11
CA ARG A 294 2.20 7.77 17.44
C ARG A 294 2.08 6.28 17.71
N LYS A 295 1.06 5.85 18.47
CA LYS A 295 0.76 4.42 18.69
C LYS A 295 0.40 3.69 17.42
N GLY A 296 -0.31 4.36 16.50
CA GLY A 296 -0.62 3.82 15.17
C GLY A 296 0.64 3.59 14.35
N ILE A 297 1.52 4.58 14.24
CA ILE A 297 2.78 4.46 13.51
C ILE A 297 3.68 3.39 14.13
N LEU A 298 3.75 3.32 15.47
CA LEU A 298 4.47 2.26 16.18
C LEU A 298 3.94 0.87 15.80
N GLY A 299 2.62 0.71 15.77
CA GLY A 299 1.99 -0.56 15.39
C GLY A 299 2.26 -0.96 13.94
N GLU A 300 2.26 0.00 13.01
CA GLU A 300 2.65 -0.25 11.62
C GLU A 300 4.11 -0.67 11.50
N THR A 301 5.01 0.04 12.20
CA THR A 301 6.45 -0.24 12.16
C THR A 301 6.76 -1.63 12.73
N LEU A 302 6.19 -1.97 13.91
CA LEU A 302 6.36 -3.29 14.52
C LEU A 302 5.74 -4.40 13.67
N GLY A 303 4.53 -4.19 13.14
CA GLY A 303 3.88 -5.14 12.25
C GLY A 303 4.65 -5.33 10.94
N SER A 304 5.22 -4.25 10.38
CA SER A 304 6.11 -4.31 9.22
C SER A 304 7.36 -5.14 9.49
N LEU A 305 7.98 -4.99 10.66
CA LEU A 305 9.13 -5.83 11.06
C LEU A 305 8.75 -7.31 11.11
N VAL A 306 7.57 -7.66 11.67
CA VAL A 306 7.07 -9.04 11.68
C VAL A 306 6.80 -9.53 10.26
N SER A 307 6.19 -8.71 9.40
CA SER A 307 5.92 -9.04 7.99
C SER A 307 7.23 -9.32 7.23
N LEU A 308 8.24 -8.48 7.41
CA LEU A 308 9.57 -8.66 6.82
C LEU A 308 10.28 -9.92 7.31
N LEU A 309 10.17 -10.26 8.60
CA LEU A 309 10.73 -11.50 9.16
C LEU A 309 10.14 -12.74 8.51
N PHE A 310 8.86 -12.71 8.13
CA PHE A 310 8.21 -13.80 7.40
C PHE A 310 8.43 -13.73 5.89
N GLY A 311 9.15 -12.74 5.39
CA GLY A 311 9.57 -12.64 3.99
C GLY A 311 8.64 -11.81 3.09
N SER A 312 7.65 -11.11 3.64
CA SER A 312 6.88 -10.09 2.90
C SER A 312 7.60 -8.73 2.94
N LEU A 313 6.93 -7.64 2.58
CA LEU A 313 7.44 -6.29 2.73
C LEU A 313 6.76 -5.55 3.89
N SER A 314 7.13 -4.28 4.09
CA SER A 314 6.47 -3.40 5.07
C SER A 314 4.99 -3.24 4.78
N THR A 315 4.20 -3.10 5.85
CA THR A 315 2.74 -2.96 5.80
C THR A 315 2.32 -1.51 5.98
N THR A 316 1.12 -1.17 5.49
CA THR A 316 0.46 0.13 5.67
C THR A 316 -1.04 -0.04 5.85
N THR A 317 -1.70 1.03 6.32
CA THR A 317 -3.15 1.07 6.51
C THR A 317 -3.88 1.23 5.18
N TYR A 318 -4.84 0.35 4.89
CA TYR A 318 -5.61 0.37 3.64
C TYR A 318 -6.79 1.33 3.69
N ALA A 319 -6.76 2.37 2.85
CA ALA A 319 -7.80 3.37 2.75
C ALA A 319 -9.13 2.83 2.19
N GLN A 320 -9.08 1.81 1.31
CA GLN A 320 -10.29 1.23 0.71
C GLN A 320 -11.23 0.60 1.74
N ASN A 321 -10.73 0.11 2.87
CA ASN A 321 -11.55 -0.42 3.96
C ASN A 321 -12.42 0.67 4.62
N VAL A 322 -11.99 1.94 4.58
CA VAL A 322 -12.80 3.08 5.08
C VAL A 322 -14.07 3.24 4.22
N GLY A 323 -13.94 3.07 2.90
CA GLY A 323 -15.08 3.07 1.99
C GLY A 323 -16.09 1.95 2.32
N ALA A 324 -15.61 0.77 2.68
CA ALA A 324 -16.47 -0.32 3.12
C ALA A 324 -17.20 0.01 4.45
N ILE A 325 -16.53 0.64 5.42
CA ILE A 325 -17.18 1.13 6.65
C ILE A 325 -18.29 2.14 6.31
N ALA A 326 -18.01 3.11 5.45
CA ALA A 326 -18.97 4.14 5.07
C ALA A 326 -20.23 3.58 4.40
N VAL A 327 -20.09 2.50 3.62
CA VAL A 327 -21.23 1.84 2.93
C VAL A 327 -21.98 0.90 3.86
N THR A 328 -21.30 0.11 4.68
CA THR A 328 -21.92 -0.85 5.59
C THR A 328 -22.43 -0.23 6.87
N ARG A 329 -21.88 0.93 7.24
CA ARG A 329 -22.07 1.62 8.52
C ARG A 329 -21.61 0.79 9.73
N VAL A 330 -20.69 -0.16 9.52
CA VAL A 330 -20.14 -1.02 10.56
C VAL A 330 -18.73 -0.53 10.91
N GLY A 331 -18.63 0.25 11.99
CA GLY A 331 -17.37 0.82 12.49
C GLY A 331 -16.74 0.02 13.62
N ALA A 332 -17.33 -1.09 14.06
CA ALA A 332 -16.83 -1.85 15.19
C ALA A 332 -15.39 -2.36 14.96
N ARG A 333 -14.40 -1.87 15.75
CA ARG A 333 -12.98 -2.23 15.59
C ARG A 333 -12.69 -3.73 15.73
N ARG A 334 -13.53 -4.45 16.50
CA ARG A 334 -13.41 -5.91 16.64
C ARG A 334 -13.72 -6.68 15.35
N VAL A 335 -14.45 -6.10 14.40
CA VAL A 335 -14.62 -6.63 13.05
C VAL A 335 -13.25 -6.70 12.36
N PHE A 336 -12.42 -5.67 12.51
CA PHE A 336 -11.06 -5.65 11.96
C PHE A 336 -10.11 -6.59 12.71
N THR A 337 -10.33 -6.81 14.01
CA THR A 337 -9.65 -7.89 14.73
C THR A 337 -10.00 -9.26 14.13
N ALA A 338 -11.27 -9.51 13.82
CA ALA A 338 -11.70 -10.72 13.13
C ALA A 338 -11.10 -10.82 11.72
N THR A 339 -11.03 -9.71 10.97
CA THR A 339 -10.34 -9.65 9.67
C THR A 339 -8.87 -10.06 9.79
N GLY A 340 -8.16 -9.56 10.81
CA GLY A 340 -6.76 -9.94 11.06
C GLY A 340 -6.60 -11.42 11.36
N ILE A 341 -7.51 -12.03 12.13
CA ILE A 341 -7.52 -13.47 12.39
C ILE A 341 -7.79 -14.24 11.09
N LEU A 342 -8.76 -13.82 10.28
CA LEU A 342 -9.06 -14.44 9.00
C LEU A 342 -7.87 -14.39 8.03
N LEU A 343 -7.16 -13.27 7.96
CA LEU A 343 -5.95 -13.13 7.15
C LEU A 343 -4.87 -14.12 7.58
N ILE A 344 -4.64 -14.28 8.90
CA ILE A 344 -3.68 -15.25 9.42
C ILE A 344 -4.11 -16.68 9.05
N ILE A 345 -5.39 -17.03 9.25
CA ILE A 345 -5.92 -18.36 8.90
C ILE A 345 -5.71 -18.64 7.41
N LEU A 346 -6.04 -17.69 6.52
CA LEU A 346 -5.83 -17.85 5.08
C LEU A 346 -4.33 -17.94 4.73
N GLY A 347 -3.48 -17.20 5.42
CA GLY A 347 -2.03 -17.28 5.26
C GLY A 347 -1.42 -18.59 5.73
N LEU A 348 -2.06 -19.33 6.63
CA LEU A 348 -1.65 -20.66 7.03
C LEU A 348 -2.04 -21.76 6.01
N ILE A 349 -2.77 -21.41 4.94
CA ILE A 349 -3.25 -22.34 3.89
C ILE A 349 -2.50 -22.06 2.58
N PRO A 350 -1.32 -22.68 2.32
CA PRO A 350 -0.52 -22.45 1.12
C PRO A 350 -1.25 -22.68 -0.19
N LYS A 351 -2.27 -23.55 -0.20
CA LYS A 351 -3.13 -23.79 -1.37
C LYS A 351 -3.75 -22.53 -1.94
N ILE A 352 -4.03 -21.52 -1.10
CA ILE A 352 -4.57 -20.23 -1.56
C ILE A 352 -3.57 -19.50 -2.45
N GLY A 353 -2.31 -19.45 -2.02
CA GLY A 353 -1.22 -18.89 -2.83
C GLY A 353 -1.01 -19.68 -4.12
N ALA A 354 -1.01 -21.01 -4.03
CA ALA A 354 -0.86 -21.91 -5.19
C ALA A 354 -1.98 -21.69 -6.23
N ILE A 355 -3.25 -21.56 -5.79
CA ILE A 355 -4.37 -21.25 -6.70
C ILE A 355 -4.12 -19.95 -7.46
N ILE A 356 -3.71 -18.88 -6.77
CA ILE A 356 -3.50 -17.57 -7.37
C ILE A 356 -2.36 -17.63 -8.39
N VAL A 357 -1.24 -18.25 -8.04
CA VAL A 357 -0.04 -18.32 -8.90
C VAL A 357 -0.27 -19.22 -10.12
N SER A 358 -1.16 -20.22 -10.02
CA SER A 358 -1.51 -21.09 -11.15
C SER A 358 -2.33 -20.38 -12.24
N ILE A 359 -2.94 -19.21 -11.93
CA ILE A 359 -3.70 -18.44 -12.92
C ILE A 359 -2.71 -17.77 -13.88
N PRO A 360 -2.94 -17.84 -15.23
CA PRO A 360 -2.06 -17.20 -16.19
C PRO A 360 -1.86 -15.71 -15.95
N GLY A 361 -0.60 -15.24 -16.04
CA GLY A 361 -0.22 -13.85 -15.81
C GLY A 361 -1.06 -12.81 -16.55
N PRO A 362 -1.41 -12.99 -17.84
CA PRO A 362 -2.29 -12.06 -18.55
C PRO A 362 -3.66 -11.86 -17.91
N ILE A 363 -4.25 -12.92 -17.36
CA ILE A 363 -5.56 -12.88 -16.71
C ILE A 363 -5.47 -12.14 -15.37
N LEU A 364 -4.47 -12.49 -14.53
CA LEU A 364 -4.21 -11.77 -13.28
C LEU A 364 -3.86 -10.31 -13.51
N GLY A 365 -2.96 -10.04 -14.45
CA GLY A 365 -2.52 -8.69 -14.78
C GLY A 365 -3.68 -7.80 -15.22
N SER A 366 -4.63 -8.34 -16.00
CA SER A 366 -5.81 -7.59 -16.44
C SER A 366 -6.72 -7.16 -15.27
N ALA A 367 -6.90 -8.02 -14.26
CA ALA A 367 -7.59 -7.66 -13.01
C ALA A 367 -6.79 -6.61 -12.22
N PHE A 368 -5.48 -6.75 -12.14
CA PHE A 368 -4.60 -5.83 -11.40
C PHE A 368 -4.56 -4.42 -12.00
N VAL A 369 -4.70 -4.29 -13.32
CA VAL A 369 -4.87 -2.98 -13.96
C VAL A 369 -6.07 -2.24 -13.37
N ILE A 370 -7.21 -2.91 -13.12
CA ILE A 370 -8.38 -2.28 -12.51
C ILE A 370 -8.09 -1.85 -11.07
N ILE A 371 -7.46 -2.71 -10.25
CA ILE A 371 -7.06 -2.39 -8.87
C ILE A 371 -6.22 -1.12 -8.82
N TYR A 372 -5.17 -1.06 -9.65
CA TYR A 372 -4.22 0.05 -9.59
C TYR A 372 -4.73 1.30 -10.28
N SER A 373 -5.69 1.18 -11.20
CA SER A 373 -6.45 2.33 -11.73
C SER A 373 -7.31 3.00 -10.63
N MET A 374 -7.86 2.22 -9.69
CA MET A 374 -8.56 2.77 -8.53
C MET A 374 -7.59 3.48 -7.57
N LEU A 375 -6.38 2.96 -7.40
CA LEU A 375 -5.35 3.63 -6.62
C LEU A 375 -4.89 4.94 -7.28
N LEU A 376 -4.69 4.93 -8.60
CA LEU A 376 -4.42 6.14 -9.39
C LEU A 376 -5.53 7.19 -9.20
N LEU A 377 -6.80 6.78 -9.27
CA LEU A 377 -7.95 7.66 -9.03
C LEU A 377 -7.91 8.28 -7.62
N THR A 378 -7.46 7.53 -6.60
CA THR A 378 -7.26 8.07 -5.25
C THR A 378 -6.24 9.22 -5.25
N GLY A 379 -5.11 9.06 -5.94
CA GLY A 379 -4.12 10.13 -6.09
C GLY A 379 -4.68 11.37 -6.79
N ILE A 380 -5.41 11.18 -7.88
CA ILE A 380 -6.10 12.26 -8.61
C ILE A 380 -7.12 12.96 -7.71
N SER A 381 -7.86 12.22 -6.88
CA SER A 381 -8.85 12.80 -5.96
C SER A 381 -8.19 13.66 -4.89
N VAL A 382 -7.03 13.25 -4.37
CA VAL A 382 -6.24 14.07 -3.43
C VAL A 382 -5.77 15.37 -4.10
N LEU A 383 -5.31 15.30 -5.34
CA LEU A 383 -4.91 16.48 -6.11
C LEU A 383 -6.10 17.39 -6.42
N ALA A 384 -7.27 16.83 -6.72
CA ALA A 384 -8.48 17.61 -6.98
C ALA A 384 -8.95 18.42 -5.76
N ASP A 385 -8.66 17.95 -4.55
CA ASP A 385 -9.04 18.61 -3.30
C ASP A 385 -8.00 19.66 -2.82
N MET A 386 -6.87 19.84 -3.52
CA MET A 386 -5.87 20.85 -3.16
C MET A 386 -6.26 22.25 -3.66
N ASP A 387 -5.69 23.30 -3.07
CA ASP A 387 -5.79 24.64 -3.60
C ASP A 387 -4.92 24.77 -4.86
N TRP A 388 -5.55 24.91 -6.03
CA TRP A 388 -4.89 25.05 -7.33
C TRP A 388 -4.35 26.47 -7.55
N THR A 389 -3.38 26.87 -6.72
CA THR A 389 -2.60 28.08 -6.99
C THR A 389 -1.56 27.79 -8.08
N ASP A 390 -1.08 28.85 -8.79
CA ASP A 390 -0.01 28.69 -9.80
C ASP A 390 1.20 27.94 -9.25
N LYS A 391 1.55 28.19 -7.98
CA LYS A 391 2.66 27.53 -7.29
C LYS A 391 2.44 26.03 -7.14
N ASN A 392 1.28 25.64 -6.64
CA ASN A 392 0.95 24.23 -6.42
C ASN A 392 0.78 23.49 -7.75
N ALA A 393 0.19 24.15 -8.76
CA ALA A 393 0.07 23.58 -10.10
C ALA A 393 1.45 23.27 -10.72
N VAL A 394 2.41 24.20 -10.60
CA VAL A 394 3.80 23.98 -11.09
C VAL A 394 4.47 22.83 -10.32
N ILE A 395 4.30 22.73 -8.99
CA ILE A 395 4.86 21.63 -8.21
C ILE A 395 4.36 20.29 -8.76
N VAL A 396 3.04 20.14 -8.94
CA VAL A 396 2.43 18.91 -9.46
C VAL A 396 2.89 18.62 -10.88
N ALA A 397 2.80 19.60 -11.78
CA ALA A 397 3.14 19.42 -13.20
C ALA A 397 4.60 19.02 -13.40
N VAL A 398 5.55 19.71 -12.76
CA VAL A 398 6.98 19.41 -12.89
C VAL A 398 7.32 18.06 -12.29
N SER A 399 6.76 17.74 -11.10
CA SER A 399 7.03 16.47 -10.43
C SER A 399 6.53 15.27 -11.23
N LEU A 400 5.31 15.33 -11.77
CA LEU A 400 4.76 14.29 -12.65
C LEU A 400 5.52 14.25 -13.98
N GLY A 401 5.84 15.40 -14.58
CA GLY A 401 6.58 15.47 -15.83
C GLY A 401 7.97 14.82 -15.74
N VAL A 402 8.73 15.12 -14.68
CA VAL A 402 10.04 14.50 -14.44
C VAL A 402 9.91 13.01 -14.17
N ALA A 403 8.93 12.59 -13.35
CA ALA A 403 8.71 11.18 -13.04
C ALA A 403 8.32 10.36 -14.27
N LEU A 404 7.48 10.88 -15.14
CA LEU A 404 7.09 10.21 -16.37
C LEU A 404 8.22 10.26 -17.41
N GLY A 405 8.92 11.40 -17.49
CA GLY A 405 10.01 11.60 -18.44
C GLY A 405 11.20 10.65 -18.22
N ILE A 406 11.54 10.34 -16.95
CA ILE A 406 12.68 9.46 -16.65
C ILE A 406 12.54 8.05 -17.24
N GLN A 407 11.31 7.58 -17.48
CA GLN A 407 11.05 6.28 -18.10
C GLN A 407 11.50 6.22 -19.56
N TYR A 408 11.65 7.36 -20.24
CA TYR A 408 12.10 7.46 -21.63
C TYR A 408 13.60 7.67 -21.74
N VAL A 409 14.33 7.84 -20.61
CA VAL A 409 15.79 7.92 -20.65
C VAL A 409 16.35 6.53 -20.98
N PRO A 410 17.20 6.39 -22.02
CA PRO A 410 17.76 5.10 -22.40
C PRO A 410 18.47 4.43 -21.21
N SER A 411 18.26 3.14 -21.02
CA SER A 411 18.89 2.36 -19.93
C SER A 411 20.42 2.41 -20.00
N THR A 412 21.00 2.56 -21.18
CA THR A 412 22.45 2.74 -21.41
C THR A 412 22.97 4.03 -20.78
N VAL A 413 22.19 5.11 -20.78
CA VAL A 413 22.55 6.38 -20.14
C VAL A 413 22.46 6.25 -18.63
N ILE A 414 21.34 5.67 -18.12
CA ILE A 414 21.16 5.43 -16.67
C ILE A 414 22.26 4.52 -16.14
N ALA A 415 22.68 3.51 -16.90
CA ALA A 415 23.72 2.56 -16.50
C ALA A 415 25.11 3.21 -16.25
N GLN A 416 25.38 4.36 -16.85
CA GLN A 416 26.64 5.12 -16.66
C GLN A 416 26.66 5.88 -15.32
N LEU A 417 25.52 6.07 -14.67
CA LEU A 417 25.44 6.77 -13.39
C LEU A 417 25.91 5.89 -12.22
N PRO A 418 26.46 6.49 -11.16
CA PRO A 418 26.76 5.77 -9.92
C PRO A 418 25.50 5.05 -9.37
N LEU A 419 25.70 3.88 -8.75
CA LEU A 419 24.60 3.04 -8.29
C LEU A 419 23.63 3.79 -7.38
N TYR A 420 24.10 4.59 -6.43
CA TYR A 420 23.25 5.38 -5.53
C TYR A 420 22.31 6.34 -6.28
N ILE A 421 22.79 6.93 -7.38
CA ILE A 421 21.93 7.79 -8.23
C ILE A 421 20.92 6.92 -8.97
N ARG A 422 21.33 5.78 -9.52
CA ARG A 422 20.42 4.87 -10.23
C ARG A 422 19.28 4.39 -9.35
N THR A 423 19.51 4.12 -8.08
CA THR A 423 18.46 3.63 -7.16
C THR A 423 17.39 4.68 -6.87
N ILE A 424 17.70 5.97 -6.94
CA ILE A 424 16.72 7.04 -6.76
C ILE A 424 16.04 7.48 -8.06
N MET A 425 16.51 7.02 -9.23
CA MET A 425 15.96 7.38 -10.54
C MET A 425 14.71 6.57 -10.94
N SER A 426 14.03 5.97 -9.99
CA SER A 426 12.70 5.41 -10.26
C SER A 426 11.65 6.53 -10.36
N PRO A 427 10.62 6.38 -11.22
CA PRO A 427 9.56 7.39 -11.35
C PRO A 427 8.96 7.84 -10.04
N LEU A 428 8.66 6.87 -9.15
CA LEU A 428 8.10 7.16 -7.84
C LEU A 428 9.04 8.01 -6.98
N ILE A 429 10.30 7.61 -6.86
CA ILE A 429 11.25 8.29 -5.96
C ILE A 429 11.60 9.67 -6.49
N ILE A 430 11.96 9.78 -7.77
CA ILE A 430 12.38 11.07 -8.34
C ILE A 430 11.24 12.08 -8.39
N GLY A 431 10.03 11.65 -8.75
CA GLY A 431 8.85 12.51 -8.76
C GLY A 431 8.45 12.98 -7.37
N THR A 432 8.51 12.08 -6.37
CA THR A 432 8.22 12.46 -4.99
C THR A 432 9.28 13.39 -4.41
N LEU A 433 10.57 13.14 -4.65
CA LEU A 433 11.66 14.04 -4.24
C LEU A 433 11.50 15.41 -4.88
N MET A 434 11.17 15.45 -6.18
CA MET A 434 10.91 16.73 -6.87
C MET A 434 9.74 17.48 -6.24
N ALA A 435 8.63 16.79 -5.91
CA ALA A 435 7.49 17.41 -5.24
C ALA A 435 7.86 17.95 -3.85
N ILE A 436 8.63 17.19 -3.06
CA ILE A 436 9.11 17.63 -1.74
C ILE A 436 10.01 18.87 -1.87
N VAL A 437 11.01 18.83 -2.74
CA VAL A 437 11.98 19.93 -2.93
C VAL A 437 11.29 21.18 -3.42
N LEU A 438 10.45 21.07 -4.44
CA LEU A 438 9.71 22.24 -4.96
C LEU A 438 8.76 22.80 -3.91
N ASN A 439 8.03 21.94 -3.17
CA ASN A 439 7.14 22.41 -2.10
C ASN A 439 7.90 23.08 -0.96
N LEU A 440 9.07 22.57 -0.61
CA LEU A 440 9.95 23.18 0.40
C LEU A 440 10.39 24.59 -0.02
N ILE A 441 10.88 24.73 -1.25
CA ILE A 441 11.40 26.01 -1.76
C ILE A 441 10.27 27.02 -1.98
N VAL A 442 9.17 26.59 -2.58
CA VAL A 442 8.12 27.52 -3.08
C VAL A 442 7.10 27.87 -1.99
N ASN A 443 6.80 26.94 -1.08
CA ASN A 443 5.76 27.12 -0.06
C ASN A 443 6.33 27.22 1.36
N LEU A 444 7.10 26.23 1.83
CA LEU A 444 7.45 26.11 3.24
C LEU A 444 8.50 27.14 3.69
N ILE A 445 9.59 27.32 2.94
CA ILE A 445 10.63 28.30 3.28
C ILE A 445 10.05 29.73 3.32
N PRO A 446 9.27 30.21 2.33
CA PRO A 446 8.66 31.53 2.39
C PRO A 446 7.70 31.72 3.57
N GLN A 447 6.94 30.68 3.95
CA GLN A 447 6.06 30.72 5.12
C GLN A 447 6.86 30.84 6.43
N TRP A 448 7.95 30.09 6.58
CA TRP A 448 8.83 30.18 7.77
C TRP A 448 9.51 31.54 7.89
N VAL A 449 9.97 32.10 6.79
CA VAL A 449 10.59 33.47 6.76
C VAL A 449 9.57 34.51 7.19
N LYS A 450 8.32 34.45 6.68
CA LYS A 450 7.25 35.37 7.09
C LYS A 450 6.89 35.24 8.56
N ALA A 451 6.72 33.99 9.06
CA ALA A 451 6.41 33.73 10.46
C ALA A 451 7.49 34.26 11.42
N ASN A 452 8.78 34.11 11.05
CA ASN A 452 9.88 34.62 11.86
C ASN A 452 10.00 36.16 11.84
N LYS A 453 9.58 36.84 10.76
CA LYS A 453 9.52 38.30 10.72
C LYS A 453 8.40 38.84 11.62
N ALA A 454 7.20 38.25 11.53
CA ALA A 454 6.07 38.62 12.39
C ALA A 454 6.39 38.45 13.89
N ASN A 455 6.99 37.33 14.28
CA ASN A 455 7.39 37.11 15.68
C ASN A 455 8.47 38.10 16.19
N LYS A 456 9.30 38.68 15.30
CA LYS A 456 10.29 39.70 15.69
C LYS A 456 9.65 41.06 15.83
N GLU A 457 8.62 41.37 15.02
CA GLU A 457 7.87 42.62 15.10
C GLU A 457 6.98 42.66 16.37
N ASP A 458 6.43 41.51 16.80
CA ASP A 458 5.64 41.41 18.04
C ASP A 458 6.49 41.42 19.31
N THR A 459 7.81 41.25 19.21
CA THR A 459 8.74 41.25 20.35
C THR A 459 9.60 42.52 20.44
N ALA A 460 9.50 43.43 19.48
CA ALA A 460 10.16 44.74 19.43
C ALA A 460 9.19 45.87 19.82
#